data_9523a2ed51bed4414f980c38d9ac0440
#
_entry.id   9523a2ed51bed4414f980c38d9ac0440
#
_cell.length_a   1.000
_cell.length_b   1.000
_cell.length_c   1.000
_cell.angle_alpha   90.00
_cell.angle_beta   90.00
_cell.angle_gamma   90.00
#
_symmetry.space_group_name_H-M   'P 1'
#
loop_
_entity.id
_entity.type
_entity.pdbx_description
1 polymer ?
#
loop_
_entity_poly.entity_id
_entity_poly.type
_entity_poly.pdbx_seq_one_letter_code
_entity_poly.pdbx_strand_id
1 'polypeptide(L)'
;QPVVILLGWAGCQDRYLAKYSAIYSQKGCTVIRYTAPWRMIFFSETCGIRSLQTPAKRLLELLFDYSIENRPVLFHVFSNGGVMLYRYILEMLHSHKPFKDLKVAGTIFDSAPGRRNLKGAVRAFATVLMSMNVLLKYFLLFAFATTAAVLRILLYPLTRFIHKSHYDFLLQAPSRWPELYLYSQADAIIKASEVKYMADARQQLGVSVKAVDFAYSPHVSHMRAYPTYYSSLCMTFLSDCL
;
A
#
# COMPACT_ATOMS: atom_id res chain seq x y z
N GLN A 1 2.59 13.88 19.72
CA GLN A 1 1.80 12.71 19.35
C GLN A 1 1.93 12.45 17.84
N PRO A 2 2.28 11.24 17.41
CA PRO A 2 2.43 10.93 15.99
C PRO A 2 1.09 10.90 15.25
N VAL A 3 1.18 11.09 13.93
CA VAL A 3 0.08 10.93 13.00
C VAL A 3 0.28 9.60 12.27
N VAL A 4 -0.75 8.76 12.20
CA VAL A 4 -0.71 7.50 11.46
C VAL A 4 -1.66 7.60 10.27
N ILE A 5 -1.14 7.36 9.07
CA ILE A 5 -1.93 7.37 7.83
C ILE A 5 -2.09 5.92 7.36
N LEU A 6 -3.32 5.43 7.36
CA LEU A 6 -3.68 4.10 6.89
C LEU A 6 -4.12 4.19 5.43
N LEU A 7 -3.42 3.49 4.55
CA LEU A 7 -3.75 3.39 3.12
C LEU A 7 -4.32 2.00 2.84
N GLY A 8 -5.65 1.92 2.67
CA GLY A 8 -6.38 0.67 2.55
C GLY A 8 -6.10 -0.11 1.28
N TRP A 9 -6.39 -1.40 1.31
CA TRP A 9 -6.33 -2.27 0.14
C TRP A 9 -7.48 -1.99 -0.83
N ALA A 10 -7.34 -2.45 -2.08
CA ALA A 10 -8.39 -2.28 -3.08
C ALA A 10 -9.72 -2.88 -2.63
N GLY A 11 -10.78 -2.08 -2.66
CA GLY A 11 -12.11 -2.49 -2.20
C GLY A 11 -12.31 -2.48 -0.68
N CYS A 12 -11.32 -2.03 0.08
CA CYS A 12 -11.41 -1.93 1.53
C CYS A 12 -12.55 -0.98 1.93
N GLN A 13 -13.41 -1.46 2.84
CA GLN A 13 -14.41 -0.62 3.47
C GLN A 13 -13.85 0.04 4.71
N ASP A 14 -14.23 1.28 4.98
CA ASP A 14 -13.70 2.05 6.12
C ASP A 14 -13.88 1.35 7.47
N ARG A 15 -14.96 0.60 7.64
CA ARG A 15 -15.19 -0.19 8.87
C ARG A 15 -14.07 -1.21 9.17
N TYR A 16 -13.37 -1.71 8.15
CA TYR A 16 -12.25 -2.61 8.34
C TYR A 16 -10.98 -1.86 8.72
N LEU A 17 -10.70 -0.73 8.05
CA LEU A 17 -9.59 0.13 8.45
C LEU A 17 -9.76 0.70 9.85
N ALA A 18 -11.00 0.96 10.27
CA ALA A 18 -11.30 1.43 11.62
C ALA A 18 -10.77 0.48 12.70
N LYS A 19 -10.77 -0.83 12.45
CA LYS A 19 -10.20 -1.82 13.38
C LYS A 19 -8.69 -1.66 13.53
N TYR A 20 -7.99 -1.38 12.45
CA TYR A 20 -6.55 -1.08 12.48
C TYR A 20 -6.27 0.27 13.13
N SER A 21 -7.10 1.28 12.88
CA SER A 21 -6.91 2.59 13.48
C SER A 21 -7.01 2.55 15.01
N ALA A 22 -7.81 1.63 15.55
CA ALA A 22 -7.94 1.45 17.00
C ALA A 22 -6.61 1.09 17.69
N ILE A 23 -5.71 0.38 17.01
CA ILE A 23 -4.37 0.06 17.51
C ILE A 23 -3.63 1.35 17.91
N TYR A 24 -3.73 2.36 17.08
CA TYR A 24 -2.99 3.62 17.22
C TYR A 24 -3.74 4.66 18.05
N SER A 25 -5.06 4.80 17.86
CA SER A 25 -5.86 5.78 18.57
C SER A 25 -5.92 5.52 20.06
N GLN A 26 -5.91 4.25 20.49
CA GLN A 26 -5.81 3.87 21.89
C GLN A 26 -4.52 4.35 22.57
N LYS A 27 -3.49 4.63 21.80
CA LYS A 27 -2.21 5.18 22.27
C LYS A 27 -2.07 6.68 22.07
N GLY A 28 -3.16 7.36 21.75
CA GLY A 28 -3.20 8.81 21.58
C GLY A 28 -2.71 9.32 20.23
N CYS A 29 -2.51 8.45 19.24
CA CYS A 29 -2.15 8.88 17.88
C CYS A 29 -3.36 9.48 17.16
N THR A 30 -3.11 10.49 16.33
CA THR A 30 -4.09 10.96 15.34
C THR A 30 -4.04 10.00 14.16
N VAL A 31 -5.19 9.49 13.72
CA VAL A 31 -5.23 8.53 12.61
C VAL A 31 -6.03 9.10 11.44
N ILE A 32 -5.44 9.04 10.25
CA ILE A 32 -6.10 9.35 8.98
C ILE A 32 -6.26 8.03 8.22
N ARG A 33 -7.47 7.73 7.78
CA ARG A 33 -7.79 6.53 6.98
C ARG A 33 -8.21 6.93 5.59
N TYR A 34 -7.68 6.27 4.58
CA TYR A 34 -8.10 6.48 3.20
C TYR A 34 -7.97 5.19 2.39
N THR A 35 -8.96 4.94 1.53
CA THR A 35 -8.93 3.86 0.55
C THR A 35 -9.18 4.45 -0.84
N ALA A 36 -8.22 4.26 -1.75
CA ALA A 36 -8.39 4.70 -3.12
C ALA A 36 -9.53 3.91 -3.80
N PRO A 37 -10.36 4.55 -4.65
CA PRO A 37 -11.40 3.87 -5.39
C PRO A 37 -10.82 2.72 -6.22
N TRP A 38 -11.38 1.51 -6.12
CA TRP A 38 -10.88 0.34 -6.82
C TRP A 38 -10.84 0.53 -8.36
N ARG A 39 -11.74 1.35 -8.91
CA ARG A 39 -11.74 1.70 -10.33
C ARG A 39 -10.46 2.40 -10.76
N MET A 40 -9.94 3.29 -9.94
CA MET A 40 -8.66 3.94 -10.19
C MET A 40 -7.50 2.94 -10.16
N ILE A 41 -7.51 2.01 -9.21
CA ILE A 41 -6.46 1.00 -9.05
C ILE A 41 -6.42 0.05 -10.23
N PHE A 42 -7.56 -0.55 -10.60
CA PHE A 42 -7.60 -1.59 -11.63
C PHE A 42 -7.68 -1.06 -13.07
N PHE A 43 -8.32 0.06 -13.31
CA PHE A 43 -8.49 0.59 -14.66
C PHE A 43 -7.57 1.77 -14.97
N SER A 44 -7.60 2.84 -14.20
CA SER A 44 -6.78 4.02 -14.51
C SER A 44 -5.28 3.75 -14.41
N GLU A 45 -4.81 3.17 -13.32
CA GLU A 45 -3.40 2.85 -13.14
C GLU A 45 -2.90 1.77 -14.13
N THR A 46 -3.74 0.81 -14.47
CA THR A 46 -3.41 -0.21 -15.47
C THR A 46 -3.24 0.41 -16.86
N CYS A 47 -4.01 1.42 -17.20
CA CYS A 47 -3.91 2.17 -18.45
C CYS A 47 -2.81 3.25 -18.43
N GLY A 48 -2.07 3.37 -17.33
CA GLY A 48 -1.02 4.37 -17.21
C GLY A 48 -1.53 5.78 -16.87
N ILE A 49 -2.78 5.93 -16.52
CA ILE A 49 -3.34 7.19 -16.05
C ILE A 49 -2.96 7.38 -14.58
N ARG A 50 -2.23 8.44 -14.29
CA ARG A 50 -1.73 8.75 -12.94
C ARG A 50 -2.81 9.40 -12.06
N SER A 51 -3.98 8.79 -11.99
CA SER A 51 -5.16 9.35 -11.29
C SER A 51 -4.99 9.43 -9.78
N LEU A 52 -4.12 8.59 -9.18
CA LEU A 52 -3.87 8.58 -7.74
C LEU A 52 -2.97 9.72 -7.25
N GLN A 53 -2.39 10.53 -8.13
CA GLN A 53 -1.63 11.73 -7.74
C GLN A 53 -2.49 12.72 -6.96
N THR A 54 -3.71 12.96 -7.40
CA THR A 54 -4.63 13.92 -6.76
C THR A 54 -4.99 13.49 -5.33
N PRO A 55 -5.47 12.27 -5.06
CA PRO A 55 -5.71 11.85 -3.67
C PRO A 55 -4.45 11.79 -2.82
N ALA A 56 -3.30 11.43 -3.39
CA ALA A 56 -2.03 11.45 -2.67
C ALA A 56 -1.67 12.86 -2.18
N LYS A 57 -1.77 13.85 -3.07
CA LYS A 57 -1.56 15.25 -2.73
C LYS A 57 -2.54 15.72 -1.65
N ARG A 58 -3.82 15.39 -1.79
CA ARG A 58 -4.84 15.77 -0.82
C ARG A 58 -4.58 15.22 0.57
N LEU A 59 -4.11 13.98 0.68
CA LEU A 59 -3.74 13.39 1.97
C LEU A 59 -2.62 14.16 2.67
N LEU A 60 -1.61 14.59 1.92
CA LEU A 60 -0.53 15.39 2.48
C LEU A 60 -0.99 16.81 2.86
N GLU A 61 -1.85 17.41 2.05
CA GLU A 61 -2.45 18.71 2.35
C GLU A 61 -3.28 18.71 3.64
N LEU A 62 -3.96 17.58 3.95
CA LEU A 62 -4.71 17.45 5.20
C LEU A 62 -3.85 17.67 6.44
N LEU A 63 -2.58 17.30 6.40
CA LEU A 63 -1.67 17.53 7.54
C LEU A 63 -1.54 19.02 7.84
N PHE A 64 -1.50 19.86 6.83
CA PHE A 64 -1.45 21.32 6.96
C PHE A 64 -2.81 21.92 7.33
N ASP A 65 -3.88 21.43 6.70
CA ASP A 65 -5.24 21.89 6.99
C ASP A 65 -5.62 21.68 8.46
N TYR A 66 -5.13 20.61 9.08
CA TYR A 66 -5.36 20.31 10.50
C TYR A 66 -4.22 20.76 11.42
N SER A 67 -3.22 21.48 10.90
CA SER A 67 -2.07 21.98 11.67
C SER A 67 -1.32 20.88 12.43
N ILE A 68 -1.13 19.72 11.78
CA ILE A 68 -0.41 18.56 12.33
C ILE A 68 0.84 18.19 11.52
N GLU A 69 1.26 19.06 10.60
CA GLU A 69 2.42 18.86 9.71
C GLU A 69 3.75 18.76 10.45
N ASN A 70 3.82 19.27 11.67
CA ASN A 70 5.03 19.22 12.50
C ASN A 70 5.17 17.93 13.32
N ARG A 71 4.18 17.05 13.27
CA ARG A 71 4.19 15.78 13.98
C ARG A 71 4.85 14.68 13.17
N PRO A 72 5.50 13.70 13.83
CA PRO A 72 6.00 12.51 13.12
C PRO A 72 4.86 11.76 12.44
N VAL A 73 5.07 11.33 11.19
CA VAL A 73 4.08 10.61 10.38
C VAL A 73 4.51 9.17 10.19
N LEU A 74 3.66 8.23 10.54
CA LEU A 74 3.81 6.81 10.24
C LEU A 74 2.82 6.43 9.13
N PHE A 75 3.29 5.77 8.09
CA PHE A 75 2.43 5.17 7.07
C PHE A 75 2.18 3.70 7.38
N HIS A 76 0.94 3.25 7.27
CA HIS A 76 0.58 1.84 7.33
C HIS A 76 -0.18 1.50 6.05
N VAL A 77 0.46 0.72 5.18
CA VAL A 77 0.09 0.53 3.78
C VAL A 77 -0.34 -0.91 3.57
N PHE A 78 -1.54 -1.10 3.03
CA PHE A 78 -2.15 -2.41 2.86
C PHE A 78 -2.22 -2.80 1.39
N SER A 79 -1.60 -3.93 1.06
CA SER A 79 -1.63 -4.54 -0.27
C SER A 79 -1.07 -3.62 -1.38
N ASN A 80 -1.07 -4.10 -2.61
CA ASN A 80 -0.64 -3.29 -3.75
C ASN A 80 -1.53 -2.08 -3.98
N GLY A 81 -2.81 -2.15 -3.65
CA GLY A 81 -3.72 -1.00 -3.75
C GLY A 81 -3.26 0.17 -2.90
N GLY A 82 -2.88 -0.09 -1.66
CA GLY A 82 -2.29 0.93 -0.79
C GLY A 82 -0.92 1.39 -1.27
N VAL A 83 -0.10 0.48 -1.77
CA VAL A 83 1.25 0.80 -2.29
C VAL A 83 1.19 1.70 -3.52
N MET A 84 0.24 1.51 -4.42
CA MET A 84 0.09 2.37 -5.60
C MET A 84 -0.18 3.82 -5.21
N LEU A 85 -0.97 4.05 -4.19
CA LEU A 85 -1.19 5.39 -3.63
C LEU A 85 0.06 5.91 -2.90
N TYR A 86 0.68 5.08 -2.10
CA TYR A 86 1.90 5.40 -1.34
C TYR A 86 3.05 5.83 -2.26
N ARG A 87 3.19 5.22 -3.43
CA ARG A 87 4.17 5.63 -4.43
C ARG A 87 4.06 7.12 -4.76
N TYR A 88 2.86 7.61 -5.02
CA TYR A 88 2.67 9.03 -5.36
C TYR A 88 2.91 9.95 -4.16
N ILE A 89 2.60 9.47 -2.95
CA ILE A 89 2.96 10.18 -1.72
C ILE A 89 4.48 10.33 -1.62
N LEU A 90 5.25 9.24 -1.86
CA LEU A 90 6.70 9.30 -1.85
C LEU A 90 7.26 10.26 -2.89
N GLU A 91 6.72 10.25 -4.11
CA GLU A 91 7.13 11.19 -5.16
C GLU A 91 6.96 12.64 -4.67
N MET A 92 5.84 12.95 -4.04
CA MET A 92 5.55 14.30 -3.55
C MET A 92 6.42 14.69 -2.36
N LEU A 93 6.67 13.78 -1.43
CA LEU A 93 7.55 14.02 -0.29
C LEU A 93 8.97 14.38 -0.71
N HIS A 94 9.43 13.88 -1.86
CA HIS A 94 10.79 14.13 -2.35
C HIS A 94 10.89 15.26 -3.37
N SER A 95 9.80 15.63 -4.04
CA SER A 95 9.81 16.58 -5.16
C SER A 95 9.10 17.91 -4.89
N HIS A 96 8.10 17.94 -4.01
CA HIS A 96 7.27 19.13 -3.76
C HIS A 96 7.71 19.86 -2.49
N LYS A 97 8.12 21.12 -2.63
CA LYS A 97 8.61 21.94 -1.51
C LYS A 97 7.74 21.90 -0.27
N PRO A 98 6.41 22.06 -0.33
CA PRO A 98 5.59 22.09 0.89
C PRO A 98 5.68 20.81 1.71
N PHE A 99 5.97 19.66 1.09
CA PHE A 99 5.94 18.35 1.73
C PHE A 99 7.33 17.82 2.13
N LYS A 100 8.41 18.45 1.65
CA LYS A 100 9.79 17.98 1.92
C LYS A 100 10.18 18.02 3.40
N ASP A 101 9.58 18.90 4.15
CA ASP A 101 9.90 19.11 5.57
C ASP A 101 9.06 18.21 6.50
N LEU A 102 8.12 17.42 5.94
CA LEU A 102 7.35 16.48 6.72
C LEU A 102 8.26 15.38 7.30
N LYS A 103 8.09 15.11 8.58
CA LYS A 103 8.90 14.13 9.32
C LYS A 103 8.25 12.77 9.24
N VAL A 104 8.70 11.93 8.33
CA VAL A 104 8.24 10.55 8.25
C VAL A 104 9.02 9.70 9.23
N ALA A 105 8.33 9.09 10.19
CA ALA A 105 8.91 8.23 11.20
C ALA A 105 9.20 6.82 10.68
N GLY A 106 8.34 6.29 9.84
CA GLY A 106 8.49 4.95 9.28
C GLY A 106 7.31 4.52 8.43
N THR A 107 7.41 3.33 7.84
CA THR A 107 6.35 2.73 7.03
C THR A 107 6.17 1.27 7.40
N ILE A 108 4.92 0.86 7.60
CA ILE A 108 4.51 -0.53 7.76
C ILE A 108 3.84 -0.97 6.47
N PHE A 109 4.31 -2.09 5.90
CA PHE A 109 3.68 -2.75 4.75
C PHE A 109 2.99 -4.02 5.21
N ASP A 110 1.69 -4.10 5.02
CA ASP A 110 0.90 -5.30 5.29
C ASP A 110 0.52 -5.96 3.96
N SER A 111 0.94 -7.20 3.75
CA SER A 111 0.65 -7.98 2.55
C SER A 111 1.09 -7.25 1.26
N ALA A 112 2.25 -6.62 1.30
CA ALA A 112 2.77 -5.77 0.23
C ALA A 112 4.30 -5.54 0.39
N PRO A 113 4.98 -5.10 -0.67
CA PRO A 113 4.50 -5.01 -2.04
C PRO A 113 4.68 -6.32 -2.80
N GLY A 114 3.90 -6.49 -3.85
CA GLY A 114 4.09 -7.57 -4.82
C GLY A 114 4.27 -7.02 -6.23
N ARG A 115 4.95 -7.78 -7.09
CA ARG A 115 5.12 -7.44 -8.50
C ARG A 115 3.78 -7.50 -9.23
N ARG A 116 3.64 -6.71 -10.28
CA ARG A 116 2.49 -6.82 -11.17
C ARG A 116 2.42 -8.20 -11.80
N ASN A 117 1.31 -8.89 -11.55
CA ASN A 117 1.02 -10.21 -12.00
C ASN A 117 -0.45 -10.28 -12.39
N LEU A 118 -0.74 -10.60 -13.65
CA LEU A 118 -2.12 -10.64 -14.16
C LEU A 118 -3.00 -11.57 -13.33
N LYS A 119 -2.51 -12.76 -13.01
CA LYS A 119 -3.25 -13.75 -12.20
C LYS A 119 -3.59 -13.23 -10.81
N GLY A 120 -2.63 -12.60 -10.13
CA GLY A 120 -2.83 -11.99 -8.82
C GLY A 120 -3.79 -10.80 -8.89
N ALA A 121 -3.66 -9.96 -9.93
CA ALA A 121 -4.53 -8.82 -10.15
C ALA A 121 -5.98 -9.25 -10.42
N VAL A 122 -6.20 -10.29 -11.22
CA VAL A 122 -7.55 -10.84 -11.47
C VAL A 122 -8.14 -11.43 -10.19
N ARG A 123 -7.36 -12.15 -9.39
CA ARG A 123 -7.81 -12.66 -8.09
C ARG A 123 -8.20 -11.53 -7.12
N ALA A 124 -7.38 -10.50 -7.02
CA ALA A 124 -7.67 -9.34 -6.20
C ALA A 124 -8.94 -8.64 -6.66
N PHE A 125 -9.10 -8.42 -7.96
CA PHE A 125 -10.28 -7.79 -8.52
C PHE A 125 -11.55 -8.65 -8.33
N ALA A 126 -11.45 -9.97 -8.49
CA ALA A 126 -12.56 -10.88 -8.21
C ALA A 126 -13.01 -10.78 -6.73
N THR A 127 -12.10 -10.63 -5.81
CA THR A 127 -12.41 -10.41 -4.39
C THR A 127 -13.17 -9.11 -4.15
N VAL A 128 -12.75 -8.03 -4.80
CA VAL A 128 -13.44 -6.73 -4.74
C VAL A 128 -14.89 -6.84 -5.25
N LEU A 129 -15.11 -7.64 -6.29
CA LEU A 129 -16.41 -7.78 -6.96
C LEU A 129 -17.31 -8.86 -6.33
N MET A 130 -16.90 -9.50 -5.24
CA MET A 130 -17.66 -10.62 -4.63
C MET A 130 -19.12 -10.32 -4.30
N SER A 131 -19.43 -9.09 -3.92
CA SER A 131 -20.78 -8.66 -3.57
C SER A 131 -21.65 -8.24 -4.77
N MET A 132 -21.09 -8.21 -5.97
CA MET A 132 -21.79 -7.78 -7.17
C MET A 132 -22.59 -8.89 -7.82
N ASN A 133 -23.56 -8.49 -8.67
CA ASN A 133 -24.30 -9.42 -9.54
C ASN A 133 -23.31 -10.28 -10.35
N VAL A 134 -23.60 -11.57 -10.46
CA VAL A 134 -22.73 -12.57 -11.09
C VAL A 134 -22.37 -12.22 -12.55
N LEU A 135 -23.37 -11.77 -13.33
CA LEU A 135 -23.13 -11.38 -14.74
C LEU A 135 -22.23 -10.14 -14.83
N LEU A 136 -22.49 -9.14 -14.03
CA LEU A 136 -21.70 -7.92 -14.00
C LEU A 136 -20.26 -8.21 -13.51
N LYS A 137 -20.12 -9.07 -12.51
CA LYS A 137 -18.82 -9.52 -12.02
C LYS A 137 -17.98 -10.15 -13.13
N TYR A 138 -18.51 -11.13 -13.84
CA TYR A 138 -17.78 -11.79 -14.92
C TYR A 138 -17.50 -10.87 -16.10
N PHE A 139 -18.42 -9.99 -16.43
CA PHE A 139 -18.20 -8.97 -17.45
C PHE A 139 -17.03 -8.04 -17.09
N LEU A 140 -16.99 -7.53 -15.87
CA LEU A 140 -15.91 -6.65 -15.40
C LEU A 140 -14.57 -7.38 -15.31
N LEU A 141 -14.56 -8.64 -14.86
CA LEU A 141 -13.35 -9.46 -14.83
C LEU A 141 -12.80 -9.72 -16.24
N PHE A 142 -13.68 -10.03 -17.19
CA PHE A 142 -13.30 -10.23 -18.58
C PHE A 142 -12.75 -8.94 -19.20
N ALA A 143 -13.44 -7.83 -18.99
CA ALA A 143 -13.00 -6.51 -19.48
C ALA A 143 -11.64 -6.12 -18.91
N PHE A 144 -11.44 -6.33 -17.63
CA PHE A 144 -10.15 -6.06 -16.97
C PHE A 144 -9.03 -6.96 -17.51
N ALA A 145 -9.26 -8.26 -17.56
CA ALA A 145 -8.26 -9.23 -18.04
C ALA A 145 -7.88 -8.96 -19.49
N THR A 146 -8.86 -8.67 -20.36
CA THR A 146 -8.64 -8.34 -21.77
C THR A 146 -7.86 -7.05 -21.92
N THR A 147 -8.25 -5.99 -21.23
CA THR A 147 -7.55 -4.69 -21.24
C THR A 147 -6.11 -4.83 -20.77
N ALA A 148 -5.89 -5.52 -19.66
CA ALA A 148 -4.56 -5.74 -19.11
C ALA A 148 -3.68 -6.58 -20.05
N ALA A 149 -4.23 -7.62 -20.67
CA ALA A 149 -3.51 -8.46 -21.63
C ALA A 149 -3.14 -7.68 -22.89
N VAL A 150 -4.06 -6.91 -23.46
CA VAL A 150 -3.82 -6.06 -24.65
C VAL A 150 -2.73 -5.02 -24.34
N LEU A 151 -2.81 -4.33 -23.22
CA LEU A 151 -1.79 -3.36 -22.83
C LEU A 151 -0.42 -4.01 -22.64
N ARG A 152 -0.36 -5.20 -22.09
CA ARG A 152 0.91 -5.93 -21.91
C ARG A 152 1.52 -6.37 -23.25
N ILE A 153 0.71 -6.88 -24.17
CA ILE A 153 1.19 -7.44 -25.43
C ILE A 153 1.52 -6.34 -26.44
N LEU A 154 0.63 -5.34 -26.59
CA LEU A 154 0.76 -4.33 -27.65
C LEU A 154 1.54 -3.10 -27.21
N LEU A 155 1.40 -2.63 -25.97
CA LEU A 155 1.98 -1.39 -25.49
C LEU A 155 3.19 -1.58 -24.57
N TYR A 156 3.49 -2.79 -24.15
CA TYR A 156 4.64 -3.06 -23.27
C TYR A 156 5.97 -2.56 -23.85
N PRO A 157 6.28 -2.74 -25.14
CA PRO A 157 7.50 -2.20 -25.70
C PRO A 157 7.62 -0.67 -25.58
N LEU A 158 6.49 0.02 -25.60
CA LEU A 158 6.41 1.48 -25.45
C LEU A 158 6.32 1.92 -23.99
N THR A 159 5.55 1.21 -23.18
CA THR A 159 5.26 1.59 -21.80
C THR A 159 6.34 1.19 -20.80
N ARG A 160 7.16 0.18 -21.10
CA ARG A 160 8.27 -0.23 -20.23
C ARG A 160 9.29 0.89 -19.96
N PHE A 161 9.44 1.82 -20.88
CA PHE A 161 10.33 2.98 -20.74
C PHE A 161 9.68 4.17 -20.05
N ILE A 162 8.35 4.23 -20.04
CA ILE A 162 7.57 5.38 -19.55
C ILE A 162 6.98 5.07 -18.16
N HIS A 163 6.67 3.81 -17.88
CA HIS A 163 5.99 3.38 -16.67
C HIS A 163 6.87 2.47 -15.81
N LYS A 164 7.50 3.10 -14.82
CA LYS A 164 8.09 2.35 -13.71
C LYS A 164 6.96 1.82 -12.83
N SER A 165 6.91 0.50 -12.59
CA SER A 165 5.92 -0.10 -11.71
C SER A 165 6.09 0.42 -10.28
N HIS A 166 5.02 0.32 -9.46
CA HIS A 166 5.09 0.67 -8.04
C HIS A 166 6.17 -0.14 -7.30
N TYR A 167 6.35 -1.40 -7.67
CA TYR A 167 7.37 -2.28 -7.08
C TYR A 167 8.79 -1.81 -7.40
N ASP A 168 9.07 -1.57 -8.67
CA ASP A 168 10.39 -1.08 -9.11
C ASP A 168 10.69 0.33 -8.57
N PHE A 169 9.65 1.17 -8.45
CA PHE A 169 9.78 2.47 -7.82
C PHE A 169 10.22 2.35 -6.35
N LEU A 170 9.58 1.47 -5.57
CA LEU A 170 9.93 1.25 -4.18
C LEU A 170 11.34 0.68 -4.00
N LEU A 171 11.78 -0.22 -4.88
CA LEU A 171 13.14 -0.78 -4.83
C LEU A 171 14.22 0.31 -4.82
N GLN A 172 13.98 1.41 -5.51
CA GLN A 172 14.93 2.51 -5.69
C GLN A 172 14.51 3.81 -5.00
N ALA A 173 13.46 3.77 -4.18
CA ALA A 173 12.97 4.97 -3.51
C ALA A 173 14.06 5.61 -2.64
N PRO A 174 14.18 6.95 -2.65
CA PRO A 174 15.22 7.66 -1.91
C PRO A 174 14.98 7.70 -0.40
N SER A 175 13.80 7.33 0.06
CA SER A 175 13.47 7.29 1.49
C SER A 175 14.39 6.35 2.27
N ARG A 176 14.75 6.76 3.49
CA ARG A 176 15.66 6.00 4.38
C ARG A 176 15.12 5.79 5.78
N TRP A 177 13.85 6.16 6.05
CA TRP A 177 13.20 5.86 7.33
C TRP A 177 12.94 4.36 7.49
N PRO A 178 12.77 3.87 8.74
CA PRO A 178 12.53 2.46 8.99
C PRO A 178 11.30 1.89 8.28
N GLU A 179 11.39 0.63 7.90
CA GLU A 179 10.33 -0.12 7.21
C GLU A 179 10.06 -1.44 7.93
N LEU A 180 8.78 -1.76 8.14
CA LEU A 180 8.31 -3.04 8.68
C LEU A 180 7.46 -3.74 7.63
N TYR A 181 7.78 -4.98 7.30
CA TYR A 181 7.05 -5.81 6.34
C TYR A 181 6.34 -6.95 7.08
N LEU A 182 5.01 -6.97 6.98
CA LEU A 182 4.14 -7.99 7.54
C LEU A 182 3.52 -8.79 6.40
N TYR A 183 3.88 -10.06 6.26
CA TYR A 183 3.50 -10.88 5.10
C TYR A 183 3.30 -12.33 5.51
N SER A 184 2.88 -13.19 4.57
CA SER A 184 2.63 -14.61 4.83
C SER A 184 2.89 -15.48 3.61
N GLN A 185 3.44 -16.67 3.85
CA GLN A 185 3.56 -17.72 2.84
C GLN A 185 2.19 -18.18 2.29
N ALA A 186 1.15 -18.09 3.10
CA ALA A 186 -0.21 -18.47 2.71
C ALA A 186 -0.96 -17.41 1.89
N ASP A 187 -0.36 -16.25 1.63
CA ASP A 187 -0.97 -15.21 0.80
C ASP A 187 -1.08 -15.67 -0.65
N ALA A 188 -2.32 -15.75 -1.17
CA ALA A 188 -2.60 -16.20 -2.53
C ALA A 188 -2.53 -15.07 -3.57
N ILE A 189 -2.41 -13.82 -3.14
CA ILE A 189 -2.41 -12.63 -4.00
C ILE A 189 -1.00 -12.04 -4.13
N ILE A 190 -0.32 -11.84 -3.00
CA ILE A 190 1.03 -11.29 -2.94
C ILE A 190 2.00 -12.39 -2.54
N LYS A 191 2.96 -12.69 -3.39
CA LYS A 191 3.96 -13.72 -3.12
C LYS A 191 4.89 -13.30 -1.99
N ALA A 192 5.04 -14.16 -0.99
CA ALA A 192 5.96 -13.93 0.13
C ALA A 192 7.39 -13.67 -0.34
N SER A 193 7.84 -14.38 -1.38
CA SER A 193 9.19 -14.19 -1.96
C SER A 193 9.41 -12.78 -2.51
N GLU A 194 8.38 -12.15 -3.05
CA GLU A 194 8.49 -10.78 -3.58
C GLU A 194 8.57 -9.74 -2.47
N VAL A 195 7.83 -9.95 -1.38
CA VAL A 195 7.94 -9.08 -0.19
C VAL A 195 9.31 -9.22 0.44
N LYS A 196 9.79 -10.46 0.59
CA LYS A 196 11.12 -10.72 1.16
C LYS A 196 12.23 -10.11 0.30
N TYR A 197 12.14 -10.23 -1.02
CA TYR A 197 13.09 -9.62 -1.94
C TYR A 197 13.14 -8.08 -1.76
N MET A 198 11.98 -7.45 -1.65
CA MET A 198 11.89 -6.01 -1.39
C MET A 198 12.56 -5.65 -0.05
N ALA A 199 12.22 -6.35 1.02
CA ALA A 199 12.79 -6.12 2.34
C ALA A 199 14.32 -6.24 2.32
N ASP A 200 14.85 -7.29 1.71
CA ASP A 200 16.30 -7.51 1.59
C ASP A 200 16.97 -6.42 0.76
N ALA A 201 16.38 -6.02 -0.37
CA ALA A 201 16.92 -4.97 -1.22
C ALA A 201 16.96 -3.60 -0.52
N ARG A 202 15.89 -3.27 0.22
CA ARG A 202 15.83 -2.03 1.01
C ARG A 202 16.87 -2.02 2.13
N GLN A 203 17.08 -3.15 2.79
CA GLN A 203 18.11 -3.28 3.81
C GLN A 203 19.52 -3.09 3.24
N GLN A 204 19.79 -3.59 2.04
CA GLN A 204 21.06 -3.38 1.36
C GLN A 204 21.33 -1.91 1.01
N LEU A 205 20.28 -1.10 0.86
CA LEU A 205 20.40 0.34 0.67
C LEU A 205 20.64 1.13 1.98
N GLY A 206 20.71 0.44 3.10
CA GLY A 206 20.93 1.06 4.41
C GLY A 206 19.66 1.43 5.17
N VAL A 207 18.50 0.98 4.71
CA VAL A 207 17.22 1.16 5.43
C VAL A 207 17.16 0.19 6.61
N SER A 208 16.70 0.65 7.76
CA SER A 208 16.39 -0.22 8.89
C SER A 208 15.12 -1.01 8.58
N VAL A 209 15.24 -2.31 8.34
CA VAL A 209 14.14 -3.17 7.90
C VAL A 209 13.90 -4.28 8.90
N LYS A 210 12.62 -4.47 9.24
CA LYS A 210 12.12 -5.65 9.95
C LYS A 210 11.07 -6.34 9.08
N ALA A 211 11.17 -7.66 8.96
CA ALA A 211 10.24 -8.47 8.18
C ALA A 211 9.71 -9.62 9.02
N VAL A 212 8.40 -9.82 9.05
CA VAL A 212 7.73 -10.85 9.83
C VAL A 212 6.82 -11.68 8.92
N ASP A 213 7.09 -12.97 8.83
CA ASP A 213 6.26 -13.94 8.11
C ASP A 213 5.26 -14.58 9.07
N PHE A 214 3.97 -14.35 8.84
CA PHE A 214 2.88 -14.96 9.62
C PHE A 214 2.58 -16.40 9.21
N ALA A 215 3.22 -16.91 8.19
CA ALA A 215 3.14 -18.27 7.64
C ALA A 215 1.76 -18.70 7.14
N TYR A 216 0.72 -18.67 7.96
CA TYR A 216 -0.58 -19.30 7.68
C TYR A 216 -1.73 -18.32 7.43
N SER A 217 -1.58 -17.04 7.75
CA SER A 217 -2.66 -16.08 7.55
C SER A 217 -2.83 -15.67 6.09
N PRO A 218 -4.07 -15.63 5.57
CA PRO A 218 -4.33 -15.17 4.20
C PRO A 218 -4.01 -13.69 3.99
N HIS A 219 -4.13 -13.25 2.75
CA HIS A 219 -3.94 -11.87 2.33
C HIS A 219 -4.73 -10.88 3.21
N VAL A 220 -4.05 -9.86 3.73
CA VAL A 220 -4.62 -8.82 4.62
C VAL A 220 -5.44 -9.42 5.79
N SER A 221 -5.01 -10.55 6.32
CA SER A 221 -5.71 -11.24 7.42
C SER A 221 -4.82 -11.51 8.62
N HIS A 222 -3.65 -10.89 8.69
CA HIS A 222 -2.66 -11.15 9.75
C HIS A 222 -3.18 -10.69 11.12
N MET A 223 -3.79 -9.50 11.19
CA MET A 223 -4.40 -9.00 12.42
C MET A 223 -5.60 -9.85 12.86
N ARG A 224 -6.40 -10.33 11.91
CA ARG A 224 -7.53 -11.20 12.21
C ARG A 224 -7.08 -12.54 12.81
N ALA A 225 -6.01 -13.11 12.28
CA ALA A 225 -5.46 -14.39 12.73
C ALA A 225 -4.69 -14.26 14.06
N TYR A 226 -3.93 -13.18 14.22
CA TYR A 226 -3.03 -12.95 15.35
C TYR A 226 -3.17 -11.54 15.90
N PRO A 227 -4.32 -11.16 16.47
CA PRO A 227 -4.62 -9.76 16.80
C PRO A 227 -3.65 -9.14 17.82
N THR A 228 -3.31 -9.85 18.87
CA THR A 228 -2.39 -9.35 19.91
C THR A 228 -0.98 -9.22 19.40
N TYR A 229 -0.48 -10.22 18.68
CA TYR A 229 0.87 -10.20 18.11
C TYR A 229 1.01 -9.13 17.05
N TYR A 230 0.03 -9.00 16.17
CA TYR A 230 0.00 -7.96 15.14
C TYR A 230 0.05 -6.55 15.72
N SER A 231 -0.82 -6.28 16.70
CA SER A 231 -0.87 -4.98 17.37
C SER A 231 0.43 -4.66 18.10
N SER A 232 1.02 -5.66 18.76
CA SER A 232 2.32 -5.52 19.43
C SER A 232 3.44 -5.17 18.47
N LEU A 233 3.49 -5.83 17.30
CA LEU A 233 4.48 -5.52 16.27
C LEU A 233 4.36 -4.07 15.77
N CYS A 234 3.15 -3.62 15.48
CA CYS A 234 2.91 -2.26 15.00
C CYS A 234 3.28 -1.22 16.06
N MET A 235 2.92 -1.44 17.31
CA MET A 235 3.20 -0.50 18.40
C MET A 235 4.69 -0.46 18.76
N THR A 236 5.36 -1.60 18.79
CA THR A 236 6.81 -1.67 19.02
C THR A 236 7.55 -0.94 17.91
N PHE A 237 7.17 -1.18 16.66
CA PHE A 237 7.77 -0.48 15.52
C PHE A 237 7.55 1.03 15.60
N LEU A 238 6.34 1.49 15.91
CA LEU A 238 6.08 2.92 16.08
C LEU A 238 6.97 3.52 17.18
N SER A 239 7.07 2.85 18.32
CA SER A 239 7.92 3.32 19.44
C SER A 239 9.39 3.39 19.03
N ASP A 240 9.88 2.42 18.29
CA ASP A 240 11.28 2.37 17.82
C ASP A 240 11.58 3.47 16.79
N CYS A 241 10.56 3.99 16.09
CA CYS A 241 10.68 5.05 15.10
C CYS A 241 10.66 6.47 15.69
N LEU A 242 10.20 6.63 16.92
CA LEU A 242 10.02 7.94 17.59
C LEU A 242 11.23 8.28 18.47
#